data_eae9b2feb38a3e93d158c332179c190d
#
_entry.id   eae9b2feb38a3e93d158c332179c190d
#
_cell.length_a   1.000
_cell.length_b   1.000
_cell.length_c   1.000
_cell.angle_alpha   90.00
_cell.angle_beta   90.00
_cell.angle_gamma   90.00
#
_symmetry.space_group_name_H-M   'P 1'
#
loop_
_entity.id
_entity.type
_entity.pdbx_description
1 polymer ?
#
loop_
_entity_poly.entity_id
_entity_poly.type
_entity_poly.pdbx_seq_one_letter_code
_entity_poly.pdbx_strand_id
1 'polypeptide(L)'
;MDAKMFCYQCQETAGGKGCVYAGVCGKQPDVAAMQDLLIYASKGLSQVTTRLRQEGKAVSRDVNHLVTVNLFTTITNANFDKNAIIDRIVRTLAVKEELLGQLDSKEGLHDAAVWNGDEASFDAKAHSGEVGVLATRNEDIRSLRELITYGLKGLAAYMKHANALGYENEEIDAFLQEDLAKLLDDDMDVDALTTLTLKTGEYGVKGMALLDEANTGTYGNPEITSVDIGVRTNPGILVSGHDLKDLEQLLEQTQGTGVDVYTHSEMLPAHYYPAFKKYPNFAGNYGNAWWKQKEEFASFNGPILMTTNCIVPPSDSYKDRLWTTGAAGYPGCRHIDGAYGTVKDFSALIAQAKTCQPPKEIESGSIVGGFAHAQVFALADKIVEAVKSGAIRKFVVMAGCDGRMKSREYYTEFAKKLPKDVVILTAGCAKYKYNKLDLGDINGIPRVLDAGQCNDSYSLALIALKLKEIFNLADINDLPLAFNIAWYEQKAVIVLLALLSLGVKNIHLGPTLPAFLSPNVAKVLVENFGIAGIGTVDDDLKLFFGEQA
;
A
#
# COMPACT_ATOMS: atom_id res chain seq x y z
N MET A 1 -12.26 -0.39 32.30
CA MET A 1 -12.57 0.70 31.35
C MET A 1 -13.13 0.04 30.12
N ASP A 2 -14.32 0.46 29.69
CA ASP A 2 -14.99 -0.12 28.54
C ASP A 2 -14.25 0.24 27.24
N ALA A 3 -14.19 -0.70 26.27
CA ALA A 3 -13.60 -0.45 24.97
C ALA A 3 -14.37 0.65 24.24
N LYS A 4 -13.66 1.59 23.62
CA LYS A 4 -14.23 2.72 22.87
C LYS A 4 -14.19 2.50 21.34
N MET A 5 -13.41 1.56 20.87
CA MET A 5 -13.24 1.16 19.48
C MET A 5 -12.67 -0.25 19.39
N PHE A 6 -12.61 -0.82 18.20
CA PHE A 6 -11.78 -1.99 17.94
C PHE A 6 -11.13 -1.87 16.55
N CYS A 7 -9.81 -2.05 16.47
CA CYS A 7 -9.10 -2.05 15.20
C CYS A 7 -7.81 -2.87 15.31
N TYR A 8 -7.61 -3.83 14.41
CA TYR A 8 -6.40 -4.66 14.35
C TYR A 8 -5.84 -4.82 12.93
N GLN A 9 -6.19 -3.89 12.02
CA GLN A 9 -5.87 -4.00 10.59
C GLN A 9 -4.39 -3.80 10.23
N CYS A 10 -3.54 -3.31 11.14
CA CYS A 10 -2.12 -3.07 10.88
C CYS A 10 -1.20 -3.84 11.81
N GLN A 11 0.08 -3.94 11.43
CA GLN A 11 1.09 -4.68 12.18
C GLN A 11 1.36 -4.07 13.57
N GLU A 12 1.25 -2.73 13.71
CA GLU A 12 1.49 -2.02 14.97
C GLU A 12 0.27 -1.97 15.90
N THR A 13 -0.75 -2.78 15.66
CA THR A 13 -1.94 -2.79 16.53
C THR A 13 -1.57 -3.10 17.97
N ALA A 14 -2.28 -2.50 18.91
CA ALA A 14 -1.96 -2.54 20.34
C ALA A 14 -1.81 -3.97 20.87
N GLY A 15 -0.62 -4.28 21.39
CA GLY A 15 -0.29 -5.58 21.98
C GLY A 15 -0.41 -6.76 21.02
N GLY A 16 -0.47 -6.55 19.71
CA GLY A 16 -0.74 -7.60 18.72
C GLY A 16 -2.13 -8.24 18.86
N LYS A 17 -3.09 -7.51 19.45
CA LYS A 17 -4.46 -8.01 19.72
C LYS A 17 -5.55 -7.09 19.19
N GLY A 18 -5.34 -5.78 19.23
CA GLY A 18 -6.32 -4.80 18.81
C GLY A 18 -6.23 -3.50 19.60
N CYS A 19 -6.45 -2.38 18.92
CA CYS A 19 -6.59 -1.07 19.51
C CYS A 19 -8.02 -0.90 20.04
N VAL A 20 -8.17 -0.66 21.35
CA VAL A 20 -9.49 -0.61 22.01
C VAL A 20 -9.84 0.76 22.61
N TYR A 21 -8.86 1.66 22.76
CA TYR A 21 -9.08 3.02 23.30
C TYR A 21 -8.78 4.10 22.27
N ALA A 22 -7.68 3.98 21.58
CA ALA A 22 -7.26 4.78 20.43
C ALA A 22 -6.29 3.95 19.60
N GLY A 23 -6.17 4.25 18.30
CA GLY A 23 -5.20 3.61 17.43
C GLY A 23 -3.76 3.95 17.83
N VAL A 24 -2.85 2.98 17.82
CA VAL A 24 -1.39 3.23 17.94
C VAL A 24 -0.93 4.21 16.85
N CYS A 25 -1.58 4.18 15.70
CA CYS A 25 -1.37 5.14 14.59
C CYS A 25 -1.87 6.57 14.88
N GLY A 26 -2.62 6.78 15.97
CA GLY A 26 -3.25 8.06 16.31
C GLY A 26 -4.73 8.18 15.95
N LYS A 27 -5.33 7.16 15.32
CA LYS A 27 -6.76 7.15 14.98
C LYS A 27 -7.62 7.23 16.25
N GLN A 28 -8.54 8.17 16.28
CA GLN A 28 -9.47 8.36 17.40
C GLN A 28 -10.69 7.43 17.28
N PRO A 29 -11.38 7.10 18.39
CA PRO A 29 -12.51 6.18 18.38
C PRO A 29 -13.66 6.59 17.45
N ASP A 30 -13.98 7.87 17.39
CA ASP A 30 -15.04 8.41 16.54
C ASP A 30 -14.69 8.31 15.04
N VAL A 31 -13.41 8.49 14.69
CA VAL A 31 -12.91 8.27 13.34
C VAL A 31 -12.99 6.77 12.99
N ALA A 32 -12.63 5.88 13.93
CA ALA A 32 -12.72 4.44 13.73
C ALA A 32 -14.17 4.00 13.47
N ALA A 33 -15.13 4.50 14.28
CA ALA A 33 -16.55 4.21 14.10
C ALA A 33 -17.08 4.66 12.74
N MET A 34 -16.69 5.85 12.27
CA MET A 34 -17.10 6.34 10.94
C MET A 34 -16.42 5.55 9.80
N GLN A 35 -15.17 5.11 9.96
CA GLN A 35 -14.54 4.23 8.98
C GLN A 35 -15.24 2.88 8.88
N ASP A 36 -15.62 2.28 10.00
CA ASP A 36 -16.37 1.03 10.02
C ASP A 36 -17.75 1.19 9.36
N LEU A 37 -18.43 2.31 9.62
CA LEU A 37 -19.70 2.64 8.97
C LEU A 37 -19.55 2.88 7.47
N LEU A 38 -18.48 3.52 7.02
CA LEU A 38 -18.18 3.70 5.60
C LEU A 38 -17.95 2.37 4.89
N ILE A 39 -17.24 1.42 5.54
CA ILE A 39 -17.07 0.07 5.02
C ILE A 39 -18.42 -0.65 4.94
N TYR A 40 -19.25 -0.56 5.96
CA TYR A 40 -20.59 -1.13 5.97
C TYR A 40 -21.47 -0.58 4.85
N ALA A 41 -21.51 0.74 4.69
CA ALA A 41 -22.25 1.39 3.60
C ALA A 41 -21.71 0.99 2.21
N SER A 42 -20.38 0.84 2.07
CA SER A 42 -19.74 0.40 0.83
C SER A 42 -20.05 -1.07 0.51
N LYS A 43 -20.11 -1.95 1.51
CA LYS A 43 -20.59 -3.33 1.33
C LYS A 43 -22.05 -3.34 0.85
N GLY A 44 -22.90 -2.49 1.43
CA GLY A 44 -24.30 -2.36 1.03
C GLY A 44 -24.46 -1.85 -0.40
N LEU A 45 -23.72 -0.80 -0.79
CA LEU A 45 -23.67 -0.31 -2.17
C LEU A 45 -23.18 -1.40 -3.12
N SER A 46 -22.18 -2.16 -2.72
CA SER A 46 -21.62 -3.26 -3.51
C SER A 46 -22.60 -4.40 -3.72
N GLN A 47 -23.47 -4.70 -2.77
CA GLN A 47 -24.54 -5.67 -2.96
C GLN A 47 -25.57 -5.17 -4.01
N VAL A 48 -25.91 -3.89 -3.99
CA VAL A 48 -26.81 -3.28 -4.98
C VAL A 48 -26.18 -3.32 -6.38
N THR A 49 -24.95 -2.91 -6.53
CA THR A 49 -24.24 -2.91 -7.82
C THR A 49 -24.03 -4.33 -8.37
N THR A 50 -23.75 -5.28 -7.49
CA THR A 50 -23.66 -6.71 -7.87
C THR A 50 -25.00 -7.21 -8.40
N ARG A 51 -26.11 -6.90 -7.73
CA ARG A 51 -27.45 -7.28 -8.18
C ARG A 51 -27.80 -6.61 -9.52
N LEU A 52 -27.47 -5.33 -9.72
CA LEU A 52 -27.66 -4.65 -11.02
C LEU A 52 -26.93 -5.36 -12.16
N ARG A 53 -25.66 -5.75 -11.94
CA ARG A 53 -24.90 -6.53 -12.95
C ARG A 53 -25.54 -7.90 -13.23
N GLN A 54 -26.06 -8.58 -12.22
CA GLN A 54 -26.79 -9.85 -12.38
C GLN A 54 -28.08 -9.68 -13.19
N GLU A 55 -28.74 -8.52 -13.09
CA GLU A 55 -29.90 -8.13 -13.88
C GLU A 55 -29.52 -7.60 -15.28
N GLY A 56 -28.24 -7.63 -15.66
CA GLY A 56 -27.74 -7.14 -16.95
C GLY A 56 -27.69 -5.61 -17.06
N LYS A 57 -27.75 -4.89 -15.95
CA LYS A 57 -27.70 -3.42 -15.89
C LYS A 57 -26.26 -2.94 -15.69
N ALA A 58 -25.90 -1.87 -16.36
CA ALA A 58 -24.57 -1.27 -16.25
C ALA A 58 -24.40 -0.52 -14.92
N VAL A 59 -23.21 -0.59 -14.35
CA VAL A 59 -22.77 0.24 -13.21
C VAL A 59 -21.81 1.29 -13.74
N SER A 60 -22.05 2.56 -13.40
CA SER A 60 -21.23 3.64 -13.91
C SER A 60 -19.82 3.62 -13.32
N ARG A 61 -18.87 4.14 -14.08
CA ARG A 61 -17.49 4.36 -13.66
C ARG A 61 -17.40 5.16 -12.35
N ASP A 62 -18.23 6.19 -12.17
CA ASP A 62 -18.21 7.02 -10.96
C ASP A 62 -18.62 6.24 -9.71
N VAL A 63 -19.51 5.25 -9.85
CA VAL A 63 -19.89 4.33 -8.77
C VAL A 63 -18.74 3.38 -8.44
N ASN A 64 -18.07 2.83 -9.46
CA ASN A 64 -16.89 2.00 -9.26
C ASN A 64 -15.79 2.77 -8.49
N HIS A 65 -15.50 3.99 -8.93
CA HIS A 65 -14.53 4.86 -8.25
C HIS A 65 -14.95 5.22 -6.82
N LEU A 66 -16.24 5.44 -6.57
CA LEU A 66 -16.73 5.75 -5.23
C LEU A 66 -16.39 4.61 -4.26
N VAL A 67 -16.68 3.36 -4.63
CA VAL A 67 -16.36 2.18 -3.80
C VAL A 67 -14.85 2.05 -3.60
N THR A 68 -14.08 2.16 -4.67
CA THR A 68 -12.61 2.09 -4.64
C THR A 68 -12.01 3.14 -3.70
N VAL A 69 -12.42 4.39 -3.81
CA VAL A 69 -11.88 5.47 -2.96
C VAL A 69 -12.39 5.38 -1.52
N ASN A 70 -13.60 4.89 -1.29
CA ASN A 70 -14.10 4.63 0.07
C ASN A 70 -13.20 3.64 0.80
N LEU A 71 -12.88 2.50 0.17
CA LEU A 71 -11.96 1.52 0.75
C LEU A 71 -10.58 2.10 0.99
N PHE A 72 -10.04 2.82 0.01
CA PHE A 72 -8.71 3.43 0.13
C PHE A 72 -8.66 4.46 1.27
N THR A 73 -9.71 5.25 1.49
CA THR A 73 -9.80 6.21 2.59
C THR A 73 -9.66 5.54 3.96
N THR A 74 -10.05 4.28 4.08
CA THR A 74 -10.05 3.52 5.35
C THR A 74 -8.78 2.69 5.59
N ILE A 75 -7.79 2.71 4.68
CA ILE A 75 -6.52 2.02 4.96
C ILE A 75 -5.75 2.71 6.09
N THR A 76 -4.79 1.99 6.66
CA THR A 76 -4.01 2.50 7.80
C THR A 76 -3.34 3.82 7.47
N ASN A 77 -3.50 4.82 8.33
CA ASN A 77 -2.85 6.14 8.25
C ASN A 77 -3.18 6.95 6.98
N ALA A 78 -4.31 6.72 6.34
CA ALA A 78 -4.73 7.48 5.17
C ALA A 78 -5.51 8.73 5.54
N ASN A 79 -6.61 8.57 6.29
CA ASN A 79 -7.49 9.69 6.63
C ASN A 79 -7.90 9.64 8.10
N PHE A 80 -7.62 10.74 8.81
CA PHE A 80 -7.95 10.96 10.21
C PHE A 80 -9.05 12.00 10.38
N ASP A 81 -9.58 12.57 9.28
CA ASP A 81 -10.62 13.59 9.31
C ASP A 81 -12.00 12.94 9.32
N LYS A 82 -12.67 13.01 10.47
CA LYS A 82 -14.01 12.48 10.66
C LYS A 82 -15.01 13.06 9.67
N ASN A 83 -14.93 14.36 9.40
CA ASN A 83 -15.89 15.05 8.53
C ASN A 83 -15.75 14.58 7.08
N ALA A 84 -14.51 14.42 6.59
CA ALA A 84 -14.26 13.87 5.27
C ALA A 84 -14.80 12.44 5.11
N ILE A 85 -14.79 11.64 6.19
CA ILE A 85 -15.38 10.29 6.18
C ILE A 85 -16.91 10.35 6.20
N ILE A 86 -17.51 11.25 6.99
CA ILE A 86 -18.96 11.50 7.01
C ILE A 86 -19.46 11.91 5.63
N ASP A 87 -18.79 12.85 4.96
CA ASP A 87 -19.16 13.28 3.60
C ASP A 87 -19.16 12.09 2.61
N ARG A 88 -18.22 11.16 2.75
CA ARG A 88 -18.20 9.93 1.96
C ARG A 88 -19.36 9.00 2.27
N ILE A 89 -19.74 8.85 3.54
CA ILE A 89 -20.91 8.05 3.94
C ILE A 89 -22.16 8.64 3.32
N VAL A 90 -22.39 9.94 3.47
CA VAL A 90 -23.55 10.65 2.89
C VAL A 90 -23.62 10.43 1.38
N ARG A 91 -22.51 10.62 0.68
CA ARG A 91 -22.45 10.38 -0.78
C ARG A 91 -22.73 8.92 -1.14
N THR A 92 -22.18 7.99 -0.38
CA THR A 92 -22.37 6.54 -0.62
C THR A 92 -23.84 6.14 -0.43
N LEU A 93 -24.50 6.64 0.61
CA LEU A 93 -25.91 6.38 0.87
C LEU A 93 -26.80 7.00 -0.21
N ALA A 94 -26.52 8.21 -0.68
CA ALA A 94 -27.27 8.86 -1.73
C ALA A 94 -27.18 8.08 -3.07
N VAL A 95 -25.98 7.67 -3.48
CA VAL A 95 -25.78 6.85 -4.68
C VAL A 95 -26.45 5.48 -4.54
N LYS A 96 -26.35 4.86 -3.37
CA LYS A 96 -26.99 3.58 -3.09
C LYS A 96 -28.53 3.68 -3.20
N GLU A 97 -29.14 4.71 -2.65
CA GLU A 97 -30.59 4.92 -2.74
C GLU A 97 -31.05 5.10 -4.18
N GLU A 98 -30.31 5.87 -4.98
CA GLU A 98 -30.58 6.03 -6.43
C GLU A 98 -30.54 4.66 -7.15
N LEU A 99 -29.50 3.86 -6.90
CA LEU A 99 -29.32 2.56 -7.54
C LEU A 99 -30.33 1.50 -7.05
N LEU A 100 -30.74 1.55 -5.77
CA LEU A 100 -31.83 0.72 -5.25
C LEU A 100 -33.14 0.90 -5.99
N GLY A 101 -33.40 2.13 -6.49
CA GLY A 101 -34.55 2.44 -7.34
C GLY A 101 -34.52 1.79 -8.71
N GLN A 102 -33.36 1.31 -9.16
CA GLN A 102 -33.16 0.67 -10.46
C GLN A 102 -33.25 -0.87 -10.43
N LEU A 103 -33.28 -1.48 -9.24
CA LEU A 103 -33.38 -2.93 -9.09
C LEU A 103 -34.80 -3.44 -9.44
N ASP A 104 -34.88 -4.60 -10.07
CA ASP A 104 -36.14 -5.29 -10.37
C ASP A 104 -36.78 -5.83 -9.08
N SER A 105 -35.97 -6.25 -8.11
CA SER A 105 -36.41 -6.74 -6.80
C SER A 105 -35.41 -6.39 -5.70
N LYS A 106 -35.93 -5.99 -4.54
CA LYS A 106 -35.17 -5.75 -3.32
C LYS A 106 -35.19 -6.93 -2.35
N GLU A 107 -35.80 -8.04 -2.75
CA GLU A 107 -35.91 -9.25 -1.90
C GLU A 107 -34.53 -9.87 -1.64
N GLY A 108 -34.27 -10.27 -0.39
CA GLY A 108 -33.02 -10.91 0.04
C GLY A 108 -31.82 -9.96 0.16
N LEU A 109 -32.03 -8.65 0.08
CA LEU A 109 -30.96 -7.70 0.36
C LEU A 109 -30.66 -7.62 1.86
N HIS A 110 -29.37 -7.56 2.20
CA HIS A 110 -28.89 -7.34 3.56
C HIS A 110 -29.25 -5.93 4.07
N ASP A 111 -29.33 -5.74 5.40
CA ASP A 111 -29.57 -4.42 6.00
C ASP A 111 -28.63 -3.33 5.48
N ALA A 112 -27.35 -3.63 5.29
CA ALA A 112 -26.37 -2.69 4.73
C ALA A 112 -26.81 -2.10 3.37
N ALA A 113 -27.51 -2.86 2.54
CA ALA A 113 -27.98 -2.42 1.23
C ALA A 113 -29.22 -1.51 1.34
N VAL A 114 -30.05 -1.70 2.33
CA VAL A 114 -31.33 -0.97 2.47
C VAL A 114 -31.28 0.13 3.54
N TRP A 115 -30.37 0.05 4.50
CA TRP A 115 -30.22 1.07 5.52
C TRP A 115 -29.86 2.45 4.90
N ASN A 116 -30.62 3.48 5.24
CA ASN A 116 -30.42 4.83 4.74
C ASN A 116 -30.68 5.84 5.87
N GLY A 117 -29.65 6.04 6.71
CA GLY A 117 -29.70 6.99 7.84
C GLY A 117 -29.16 8.36 7.47
N ASP A 118 -29.56 9.36 8.24
CA ASP A 118 -28.95 10.70 8.21
C ASP A 118 -27.73 10.78 9.14
N GLU A 119 -26.99 11.88 9.07
CA GLU A 119 -25.78 12.10 9.87
C GLU A 119 -26.02 11.96 11.38
N ALA A 120 -27.22 12.37 11.87
CA ALA A 120 -27.58 12.27 13.28
C ALA A 120 -27.70 10.81 13.75
N SER A 121 -27.94 9.87 12.84
CA SER A 121 -28.06 8.44 13.11
C SER A 121 -26.74 7.65 12.99
N PHE A 122 -25.69 8.25 12.40
CA PHE A 122 -24.46 7.54 12.06
C PHE A 122 -23.74 6.95 13.26
N ASP A 123 -23.64 7.72 14.35
CA ASP A 123 -22.98 7.25 15.58
C ASP A 123 -23.74 6.06 16.20
N ALA A 124 -25.07 6.14 16.26
CA ALA A 124 -25.90 5.03 16.75
C ALA A 124 -25.77 3.77 15.88
N LYS A 125 -25.76 3.92 14.54
CA LYS A 125 -25.59 2.79 13.62
C LYS A 125 -24.20 2.17 13.75
N ALA A 126 -23.15 2.99 13.80
CA ALA A 126 -21.77 2.50 13.95
C ALA A 126 -21.56 1.67 15.23
N HIS A 127 -22.37 1.94 16.30
CA HIS A 127 -22.30 1.24 17.56
C HIS A 127 -23.45 0.21 17.77
N SER A 128 -24.21 -0.12 16.73
CA SER A 128 -25.36 -1.05 16.83
C SER A 128 -24.98 -2.53 17.09
N GLY A 129 -23.72 -2.88 16.95
CA GLY A 129 -23.25 -4.27 17.00
C GLY A 129 -23.35 -5.02 15.66
N GLU A 130 -23.90 -4.39 14.61
CA GLU A 130 -23.98 -4.92 13.24
C GLU A 130 -22.85 -4.40 12.36
N VAL A 131 -22.16 -3.35 12.82
CA VAL A 131 -21.09 -2.64 12.10
C VAL A 131 -19.74 -2.92 12.76
N GLY A 132 -18.70 -3.00 11.93
CA GLY A 132 -17.32 -3.17 12.36
C GLY A 132 -16.89 -4.62 12.54
N VAL A 133 -15.64 -4.77 12.92
CA VAL A 133 -14.94 -6.07 12.99
C VAL A 133 -15.62 -7.07 13.92
N LEU A 134 -16.08 -6.61 15.09
CA LEU A 134 -16.64 -7.47 16.11
C LEU A 134 -18.11 -7.86 15.86
N ALA A 135 -18.74 -7.38 14.80
CA ALA A 135 -20.06 -7.82 14.36
C ALA A 135 -20.06 -9.33 14.03
N THR A 136 -18.97 -9.84 13.47
CA THR A 136 -18.78 -11.28 13.23
C THR A 136 -18.26 -11.97 14.51
N ARG A 137 -19.09 -12.79 15.15
CA ARG A 137 -18.77 -13.41 16.46
C ARG A 137 -17.81 -14.59 16.35
N ASN A 138 -17.97 -15.44 15.31
CA ASN A 138 -17.06 -16.56 15.08
C ASN A 138 -15.68 -16.03 14.69
N GLU A 139 -14.64 -16.43 15.43
CA GLU A 139 -13.28 -15.89 15.27
C GLU A 139 -12.66 -16.28 13.92
N ASP A 140 -12.87 -17.49 13.43
CA ASP A 140 -12.31 -17.95 12.17
C ASP A 140 -13.00 -17.26 10.98
N ILE A 141 -14.33 -17.16 11.00
CA ILE A 141 -15.11 -16.43 10.01
C ILE A 141 -14.71 -14.95 10.02
N ARG A 142 -14.59 -14.32 11.19
CA ARG A 142 -14.13 -12.95 11.35
C ARG A 142 -12.73 -12.77 10.76
N SER A 143 -11.80 -13.66 11.08
CA SER A 143 -10.43 -13.63 10.59
C SER A 143 -10.38 -13.65 9.05
N LEU A 144 -11.13 -14.53 8.41
CA LEU A 144 -11.19 -14.62 6.95
C LEU A 144 -11.90 -13.42 6.31
N ARG A 145 -13.04 -12.97 6.88
CA ARG A 145 -13.74 -11.77 6.41
C ARG A 145 -12.85 -10.53 6.46
N GLU A 146 -12.09 -10.36 7.54
CA GLU A 146 -11.18 -9.23 7.67
C GLU A 146 -9.95 -9.37 6.77
N LEU A 147 -9.40 -10.58 6.62
CA LEU A 147 -8.31 -10.83 5.68
C LEU A 147 -8.69 -10.45 4.24
N ILE A 148 -9.89 -10.84 3.80
CA ILE A 148 -10.45 -10.46 2.49
C ILE A 148 -10.67 -8.95 2.43
N THR A 149 -11.35 -8.34 3.43
CA THR A 149 -11.60 -6.90 3.48
C THR A 149 -10.30 -6.11 3.38
N TYR A 150 -9.26 -6.51 4.08
CA TYR A 150 -7.95 -5.84 4.05
C TYR A 150 -7.23 -6.07 2.73
N GLY A 151 -7.35 -7.25 2.13
CA GLY A 151 -6.90 -7.50 0.76
C GLY A 151 -7.58 -6.58 -0.25
N LEU A 152 -8.91 -6.46 -0.18
CA LEU A 152 -9.70 -5.58 -1.06
C LEU A 152 -9.37 -4.09 -0.85
N LYS A 153 -9.07 -3.64 0.39
CA LYS A 153 -8.56 -2.28 0.63
C LYS A 153 -7.23 -2.04 -0.08
N GLY A 154 -6.33 -3.02 -0.05
CA GLY A 154 -5.05 -2.95 -0.76
C GLY A 154 -5.24 -2.93 -2.27
N LEU A 155 -6.11 -3.78 -2.81
CA LEU A 155 -6.49 -3.78 -4.23
C LEU A 155 -7.07 -2.43 -4.65
N ALA A 156 -8.00 -1.88 -3.87
CA ALA A 156 -8.61 -0.57 -4.11
C ALA A 156 -7.58 0.55 -4.17
N ALA A 157 -6.53 0.52 -3.33
CA ALA A 157 -5.46 1.49 -3.38
C ALA A 157 -4.71 1.45 -4.73
N TYR A 158 -4.41 0.27 -5.26
CA TYR A 158 -3.75 0.12 -6.57
C TYR A 158 -4.68 0.51 -7.72
N MET A 159 -5.94 0.09 -7.66
CA MET A 159 -6.95 0.49 -8.66
C MET A 159 -7.11 2.01 -8.72
N LYS A 160 -7.17 2.70 -7.57
CA LYS A 160 -7.28 4.17 -7.52
C LYS A 160 -6.14 4.85 -8.28
N HIS A 161 -4.91 4.35 -8.16
CA HIS A 161 -3.76 4.93 -8.86
C HIS A 161 -3.81 4.65 -10.36
N ALA A 162 -4.18 3.45 -10.80
CA ALA A 162 -4.38 3.13 -12.20
C ALA A 162 -5.49 4.01 -12.81
N ASN A 163 -6.61 4.12 -12.11
CA ASN A 163 -7.73 4.95 -12.54
C ASN A 163 -7.33 6.43 -12.67
N ALA A 164 -6.49 6.99 -11.78
CA ALA A 164 -6.00 8.36 -11.87
C ALA A 164 -5.22 8.64 -13.17
N LEU A 165 -4.68 7.61 -13.79
CA LEU A 165 -3.99 7.64 -15.08
C LEU A 165 -4.90 7.27 -16.26
N GLY A 166 -6.20 7.05 -16.02
CA GLY A 166 -7.19 6.70 -17.05
C GLY A 166 -7.22 5.21 -17.40
N TYR A 167 -6.55 4.36 -16.63
CA TYR A 167 -6.58 2.91 -16.81
C TYR A 167 -7.63 2.29 -15.89
N GLU A 168 -8.59 1.58 -16.49
CA GLU A 168 -9.74 1.00 -15.81
C GLU A 168 -9.95 -0.44 -16.25
N ASN A 169 -10.54 -1.24 -15.36
CA ASN A 169 -10.87 -2.62 -15.66
C ASN A 169 -12.17 -3.01 -14.94
N GLU A 170 -13.26 -3.10 -15.71
CA GLU A 170 -14.61 -3.44 -15.22
C GLU A 170 -14.64 -4.82 -14.53
N GLU A 171 -13.83 -5.78 -14.97
CA GLU A 171 -13.76 -7.11 -14.34
C GLU A 171 -13.22 -7.00 -12.90
N ILE A 172 -12.20 -6.17 -12.68
CA ILE A 172 -11.64 -5.97 -11.34
C ILE A 172 -12.61 -5.18 -10.46
N ASP A 173 -13.25 -4.13 -11.02
CA ASP A 173 -14.25 -3.34 -10.29
C ASP A 173 -15.46 -4.19 -9.89
N ALA A 174 -15.96 -5.03 -10.81
CA ALA A 174 -17.06 -5.95 -10.53
C ALA A 174 -16.68 -6.98 -9.45
N PHE A 175 -15.49 -7.57 -9.56
CA PHE A 175 -14.98 -8.53 -8.57
C PHE A 175 -14.87 -7.91 -7.17
N LEU A 176 -14.26 -6.73 -7.05
CA LEU A 176 -14.09 -6.03 -5.78
C LEU A 176 -15.44 -5.80 -5.09
N GLN A 177 -16.45 -5.38 -5.85
CA GLN A 177 -17.80 -5.13 -5.33
C GLN A 177 -18.53 -6.44 -5.01
N GLU A 178 -18.42 -7.46 -5.86
CA GLU A 178 -19.01 -8.77 -5.60
C GLU A 178 -18.46 -9.40 -4.31
N ASP A 179 -17.15 -9.32 -4.10
CA ASP A 179 -16.52 -9.85 -2.89
C ASP A 179 -16.95 -9.08 -1.64
N LEU A 180 -17.01 -7.74 -1.70
CA LEU A 180 -17.56 -6.94 -0.60
C LEU A 180 -19.00 -7.33 -0.28
N ALA A 181 -19.83 -7.59 -1.29
CA ALA A 181 -21.21 -8.03 -1.11
C ALA A 181 -21.28 -9.42 -0.46
N LYS A 182 -20.43 -10.37 -0.88
CA LYS A 182 -20.36 -11.71 -0.29
C LYS A 182 -19.98 -11.69 1.19
N LEU A 183 -19.21 -10.70 1.65
CA LEU A 183 -18.88 -10.57 3.07
C LEU A 183 -20.08 -10.16 3.96
N LEU A 184 -21.24 -9.88 3.38
CA LEU A 184 -22.51 -9.68 4.08
C LEU A 184 -23.31 -10.98 4.23
N ASP A 185 -22.90 -12.06 3.56
CA ASP A 185 -23.58 -13.36 3.61
C ASP A 185 -23.15 -14.15 4.86
N ASP A 186 -24.07 -14.33 5.79
CA ASP A 186 -23.81 -15.05 7.04
C ASP A 186 -23.75 -16.58 6.87
N ASP A 187 -24.18 -17.11 5.72
CA ASP A 187 -24.13 -18.53 5.40
C ASP A 187 -22.78 -18.98 4.83
N MET A 188 -21.85 -18.03 4.54
CA MET A 188 -20.51 -18.38 4.10
C MET A 188 -19.69 -19.05 5.20
N ASP A 189 -19.29 -20.30 4.95
CA ASP A 189 -18.43 -21.07 5.85
C ASP A 189 -16.91 -20.77 5.63
N VAL A 190 -16.09 -21.44 6.43
CA VAL A 190 -14.62 -21.28 6.39
C VAL A 190 -14.03 -21.68 5.03
N ASP A 191 -14.55 -22.73 4.40
CA ASP A 191 -14.03 -23.23 3.11
C ASP A 191 -14.36 -22.28 1.97
N ALA A 192 -15.59 -21.75 1.94
CA ALA A 192 -16.02 -20.74 0.99
C ALA A 192 -15.19 -19.43 1.13
N LEU A 193 -14.97 -18.96 2.35
CA LEU A 193 -14.15 -17.78 2.63
C LEU A 193 -12.67 -18.01 2.33
N THR A 194 -12.14 -19.21 2.56
CA THR A 194 -10.76 -19.56 2.18
C THR A 194 -10.58 -19.50 0.66
N THR A 195 -11.54 -20.07 -0.07
CA THR A 195 -11.55 -20.00 -1.54
C THR A 195 -11.60 -18.56 -2.03
N LEU A 196 -12.45 -17.73 -1.42
CA LEU A 196 -12.58 -16.31 -1.75
C LEU A 196 -11.29 -15.53 -1.43
N THR A 197 -10.59 -15.88 -0.34
CA THR A 197 -9.30 -15.29 0.03
C THR A 197 -8.25 -15.51 -1.07
N LEU A 198 -8.13 -16.73 -1.60
CA LEU A 198 -7.19 -17.00 -2.70
C LEU A 198 -7.61 -16.28 -3.99
N LYS A 199 -8.93 -16.21 -4.25
CA LYS A 199 -9.46 -15.47 -5.39
C LYS A 199 -9.15 -13.97 -5.29
N THR A 200 -9.26 -13.39 -4.09
CA THR A 200 -8.83 -12.01 -3.82
C THR A 200 -7.35 -11.82 -4.19
N GLY A 201 -6.50 -12.80 -3.89
CA GLY A 201 -5.08 -12.79 -4.29
C GLY A 201 -4.87 -12.78 -5.81
N GLU A 202 -5.63 -13.59 -6.57
CA GLU A 202 -5.59 -13.58 -8.05
C GLU A 202 -5.93 -12.18 -8.61
N TYR A 203 -6.96 -11.54 -8.07
CA TYR A 203 -7.32 -10.17 -8.49
C TYR A 203 -6.33 -9.12 -7.98
N GLY A 204 -5.62 -9.40 -6.89
CA GLY A 204 -4.46 -8.63 -6.45
C GLY A 204 -3.37 -8.59 -7.51
N VAL A 205 -3.05 -9.73 -8.14
CA VAL A 205 -2.11 -9.80 -9.28
C VAL A 205 -2.62 -8.97 -10.46
N LYS A 206 -3.90 -9.10 -10.83
CA LYS A 206 -4.51 -8.32 -11.93
C LYS A 206 -4.49 -6.81 -11.66
N GLY A 207 -4.80 -6.39 -10.41
CA GLY A 207 -4.78 -4.97 -10.03
C GLY A 207 -3.39 -4.37 -10.05
N MET A 208 -2.37 -5.10 -9.58
CA MET A 208 -0.98 -4.66 -9.68
C MET A 208 -0.50 -4.61 -11.13
N ALA A 209 -0.91 -5.58 -11.97
CA ALA A 209 -0.62 -5.58 -13.40
C ALA A 209 -1.20 -4.36 -14.10
N LEU A 210 -2.46 -4.01 -13.81
CA LEU A 210 -3.10 -2.82 -14.36
C LEU A 210 -2.38 -1.53 -13.93
N LEU A 211 -1.93 -1.44 -12.67
CA LEU A 211 -1.18 -0.28 -12.20
C LEU A 211 0.21 -0.22 -12.83
N ASP A 212 0.90 -1.35 -13.01
CA ASP A 212 2.18 -1.40 -13.72
C ASP A 212 2.02 -0.92 -15.18
N GLU A 213 0.99 -1.40 -15.88
CA GLU A 213 0.64 -0.93 -17.24
C GLU A 213 0.35 0.57 -17.26
N ALA A 214 -0.41 1.07 -16.29
CA ALA A 214 -0.74 2.49 -16.18
C ALA A 214 0.51 3.35 -15.95
N ASN A 215 1.36 2.97 -15.01
CA ASN A 215 2.58 3.70 -14.69
C ASN A 215 3.59 3.67 -15.84
N THR A 216 3.86 2.50 -16.39
CA THR A 216 4.85 2.33 -17.47
C THR A 216 4.35 2.89 -18.79
N GLY A 217 3.07 2.76 -19.09
CA GLY A 217 2.43 3.36 -20.27
C GLY A 217 2.42 4.89 -20.25
N THR A 218 2.29 5.48 -19.06
CA THR A 218 2.26 6.95 -18.89
C THR A 218 3.65 7.56 -18.74
N TYR A 219 4.53 6.92 -17.93
CA TYR A 219 5.79 7.52 -17.50
C TYR A 219 7.03 6.82 -18.07
N GLY A 220 6.86 5.73 -18.83
CA GLY A 220 7.93 4.88 -19.33
C GLY A 220 8.37 3.82 -18.30
N ASN A 221 9.14 2.85 -18.76
CA ASN A 221 9.69 1.83 -17.86
C ASN A 221 10.74 2.44 -16.92
N PRO A 222 10.72 2.11 -15.63
CA PRO A 222 11.78 2.52 -14.71
C PRO A 222 13.17 2.15 -15.23
N GLU A 223 14.11 3.09 -15.05
CA GLU A 223 15.51 2.94 -15.45
C GLU A 223 16.42 3.00 -14.22
N ILE A 224 17.59 2.34 -14.29
CA ILE A 224 18.63 2.47 -13.26
C ILE A 224 18.97 3.95 -13.09
N THR A 225 18.73 4.48 -11.89
CA THR A 225 18.85 5.90 -11.59
C THR A 225 19.56 6.10 -10.27
N SER A 226 20.58 6.96 -10.27
CA SER A 226 21.18 7.51 -9.06
C SER A 226 20.39 8.73 -8.62
N VAL A 227 19.79 8.67 -7.44
CA VAL A 227 18.95 9.73 -6.87
C VAL A 227 19.72 10.45 -5.78
N ASP A 228 19.87 11.77 -5.90
CA ASP A 228 20.50 12.62 -4.90
C ASP A 228 19.65 12.62 -3.60
N ILE A 229 20.32 12.52 -2.45
CA ILE A 229 19.70 12.61 -1.12
C ILE A 229 20.14 13.87 -0.35
N GLY A 230 20.90 14.74 -0.97
CA GLY A 230 21.22 16.08 -0.47
C GLY A 230 20.12 17.10 -0.78
N VAL A 231 20.42 18.37 -0.55
CA VAL A 231 19.48 19.47 -0.78
C VAL A 231 20.10 20.54 -1.67
N ARG A 232 19.24 21.28 -2.39
CA ARG A 232 19.59 22.47 -3.18
C ARG A 232 19.33 23.74 -2.39
N THR A 233 19.62 24.87 -2.98
CA THR A 233 19.54 26.20 -2.34
C THR A 233 18.19 26.91 -2.51
N ASN A 234 17.29 26.36 -3.32
CA ASN A 234 15.95 26.92 -3.51
C ASN A 234 15.01 26.47 -2.37
N PRO A 235 13.95 27.24 -2.08
CA PRO A 235 12.82 26.75 -1.32
C PRO A 235 12.27 25.46 -1.95
N GLY A 236 11.74 24.56 -1.12
CA GLY A 236 11.28 23.25 -1.59
C GLY A 236 9.87 22.88 -1.15
N ILE A 237 9.26 22.00 -1.92
CA ILE A 237 8.04 21.25 -1.56
C ILE A 237 8.43 19.79 -1.41
N LEU A 238 8.04 19.16 -0.29
CA LEU A 238 8.24 17.73 -0.04
C LEU A 238 6.97 16.96 -0.37
N VAL A 239 7.09 15.95 -1.24
CA VAL A 239 5.95 15.11 -1.63
C VAL A 239 6.13 13.71 -1.06
N SER A 240 5.15 13.27 -0.26
CA SER A 240 5.12 11.93 0.33
C SER A 240 3.83 11.21 -0.06
N GLY A 241 3.83 9.88 0.07
CA GLY A 241 2.75 9.03 -0.40
C GLY A 241 3.11 8.33 -1.70
N HIS A 242 2.11 8.04 -2.57
CA HIS A 242 2.28 7.10 -3.68
C HIS A 242 1.81 7.64 -5.04
N ASP A 243 1.04 8.74 -5.08
CA ASP A 243 0.32 9.18 -6.29
C ASP A 243 1.26 9.91 -7.26
N LEU A 244 1.63 9.23 -8.35
CA LEU A 244 2.50 9.79 -9.39
C LEU A 244 1.81 10.88 -10.21
N LYS A 245 0.46 10.83 -10.35
CA LYS A 245 -0.29 11.86 -11.08
C LYS A 245 -0.29 13.19 -10.34
N ASP A 246 -0.43 13.16 -9.03
CA ASP A 246 -0.32 14.35 -8.19
C ASP A 246 1.09 14.95 -8.26
N LEU A 247 2.12 14.12 -8.24
CA LEU A 247 3.51 14.57 -8.41
C LEU A 247 3.74 15.19 -9.79
N GLU A 248 3.26 14.58 -10.87
CA GLU A 248 3.36 15.12 -12.23
C GLU A 248 2.75 16.52 -12.30
N GLN A 249 1.51 16.69 -11.86
CA GLN A 249 0.80 17.97 -11.87
C GLN A 249 1.51 19.03 -11.03
N LEU A 250 2.09 18.64 -9.88
CA LEU A 250 2.86 19.56 -9.06
C LEU A 250 4.17 19.98 -9.75
N LEU A 251 4.89 19.04 -10.35
CA LEU A 251 6.12 19.32 -11.09
C LEU A 251 5.89 20.28 -12.25
N GLU A 252 4.79 20.09 -12.99
CA GLU A 252 4.38 21.00 -14.08
C GLU A 252 4.10 22.41 -13.57
N GLN A 253 3.36 22.55 -12.46
CA GLN A 253 2.99 23.87 -11.91
C GLN A 253 4.14 24.58 -11.19
N THR A 254 5.17 23.85 -10.77
CA THR A 254 6.35 24.44 -10.10
C THR A 254 7.48 24.84 -11.06
N GLN A 255 7.40 24.46 -12.35
CA GLN A 255 8.43 24.84 -13.33
C GLN A 255 8.56 26.36 -13.42
N GLY A 256 9.83 26.86 -13.41
CA GLY A 256 10.14 28.28 -13.53
C GLY A 256 9.73 29.15 -12.34
N THR A 257 9.23 28.56 -11.26
CA THR A 257 8.78 29.31 -10.06
C THR A 257 9.89 29.58 -9.06
N GLY A 258 11.07 28.95 -9.20
CA GLY A 258 12.16 29.00 -8.23
C GLY A 258 11.94 28.09 -7.02
N VAL A 259 11.00 27.14 -7.10
CA VAL A 259 10.71 26.15 -6.06
C VAL A 259 11.14 24.76 -6.55
N ASP A 260 11.94 24.05 -5.76
CA ASP A 260 12.32 22.65 -6.02
C ASP A 260 11.33 21.68 -5.39
N VAL A 261 11.20 20.50 -5.99
CA VAL A 261 10.33 19.42 -5.49
C VAL A 261 11.19 18.24 -5.09
N TYR A 262 10.98 17.76 -3.88
CA TYR A 262 11.65 16.60 -3.29
C TYR A 262 10.65 15.49 -3.04
N THR A 263 11.11 14.26 -3.17
CA THR A 263 10.34 13.08 -2.76
C THR A 263 10.67 12.65 -1.34
N HIS A 264 9.73 11.93 -0.72
CA HIS A 264 9.89 11.29 0.57
C HIS A 264 9.25 9.91 0.56
N SER A 265 9.87 8.94 1.24
CA SER A 265 9.30 7.62 1.46
C SER A 265 8.93 6.90 0.14
N GLU A 266 7.68 6.49 -0.04
CA GLU A 266 7.22 5.75 -1.24
C GLU A 266 7.19 6.60 -2.53
N MET A 267 7.43 7.90 -2.45
CA MET A 267 7.56 8.73 -3.65
C MET A 267 8.96 8.68 -4.29
N LEU A 268 9.98 8.18 -3.58
CA LEU A 268 11.35 8.00 -4.12
C LEU A 268 11.38 7.34 -5.51
N PRO A 269 10.63 6.27 -5.78
CA PRO A 269 10.69 5.60 -7.08
C PRO A 269 10.21 6.44 -8.28
N ALA A 270 9.55 7.56 -8.06
CA ALA A 270 9.20 8.48 -9.14
C ALA A 270 10.42 8.92 -9.95
N HIS A 271 11.59 9.04 -9.29
CA HIS A 271 12.86 9.39 -9.96
C HIS A 271 13.32 8.36 -10.99
N TYR A 272 12.83 7.12 -10.90
CA TYR A 272 13.24 6.04 -11.82
C TYR A 272 12.54 6.12 -13.16
N TYR A 273 11.41 6.80 -13.27
CA TYR A 273 10.62 6.92 -14.50
C TYR A 273 11.18 7.97 -15.45
N PRO A 274 11.40 7.65 -16.73
CA PRO A 274 11.95 8.59 -17.72
C PRO A 274 11.20 9.90 -17.83
N ALA A 275 9.85 9.85 -17.76
CA ALA A 275 9.02 11.03 -17.94
C ALA A 275 9.24 12.12 -16.88
N PHE A 276 9.69 11.79 -15.68
CA PHE A 276 9.98 12.78 -14.63
C PHE A 276 11.35 13.41 -14.76
N LYS A 277 12.29 12.81 -15.50
CA LYS A 277 13.66 13.33 -15.68
C LYS A 277 13.75 14.62 -16.48
N LYS A 278 12.66 15.01 -17.16
CA LYS A 278 12.56 16.29 -17.90
C LYS A 278 12.43 17.52 -17.00
N TYR A 279 12.07 17.34 -15.72
CA TYR A 279 11.80 18.45 -14.81
C TYR A 279 13.07 18.90 -14.06
N PRO A 280 13.66 20.07 -14.37
CA PRO A 280 14.90 20.52 -13.72
C PRO A 280 14.71 20.85 -12.24
N ASN A 281 13.48 21.15 -11.82
CA ASN A 281 13.09 21.42 -10.44
C ASN A 281 12.80 20.15 -9.63
N PHE A 282 12.90 18.95 -10.21
CA PHE A 282 12.82 17.69 -9.50
C PHE A 282 14.17 17.36 -8.87
N ALA A 283 14.32 17.61 -7.57
CA ALA A 283 15.63 17.76 -6.93
C ALA A 283 16.26 16.44 -6.49
N GLY A 284 15.51 15.61 -5.75
CA GLY A 284 16.03 14.38 -5.15
C GLY A 284 15.08 13.85 -4.09
N ASN A 285 15.57 12.91 -3.27
CA ASN A 285 14.80 12.34 -2.18
C ASN A 285 15.30 12.90 -0.83
N TYR A 286 14.38 13.27 0.04
CA TYR A 286 14.67 13.80 1.36
C TYR A 286 14.20 12.82 2.43
N GLY A 287 15.11 12.35 3.27
CA GLY A 287 14.79 11.49 4.39
C GLY A 287 14.56 10.02 4.03
N ASN A 288 13.75 9.36 4.84
CA ASN A 288 13.62 7.91 4.92
C ASN A 288 12.17 7.44 4.74
N ALA A 289 11.83 6.32 5.39
CA ALA A 289 10.49 5.78 5.43
C ALA A 289 9.51 6.66 6.24
N TRP A 290 8.23 6.51 5.98
CA TRP A 290 7.12 7.30 6.51
C TRP A 290 7.15 7.57 8.03
N TRP A 291 7.65 6.65 8.84
CA TRP A 291 7.63 6.78 10.29
C TRP A 291 8.60 7.83 10.85
N LYS A 292 9.55 8.29 10.03
CA LYS A 292 10.52 9.36 10.34
C LYS A 292 9.95 10.78 10.15
N GLN A 293 8.72 10.95 9.73
CA GLN A 293 8.12 12.22 9.35
C GLN A 293 8.29 13.33 10.39
N LYS A 294 8.15 13.04 11.69
CA LYS A 294 8.21 14.09 12.71
C LYS A 294 9.52 14.88 12.68
N GLU A 295 10.63 14.21 12.51
CA GLU A 295 11.96 14.79 12.48
C GLU A 295 12.26 15.40 11.13
N GLU A 296 11.98 14.66 10.07
CA GLU A 296 12.31 15.00 8.69
C GLU A 296 11.43 16.14 8.16
N PHE A 297 10.13 16.15 8.44
CA PHE A 297 9.23 17.22 8.05
C PHE A 297 9.50 18.54 8.82
N ALA A 298 9.91 18.44 10.07
CA ALA A 298 10.32 19.61 10.84
C ALA A 298 11.57 20.28 10.23
N SER A 299 12.58 19.48 9.81
CA SER A 299 13.84 19.97 9.26
C SER A 299 13.72 20.40 7.79
N PHE A 300 12.69 19.99 7.06
CA PHE A 300 12.52 20.33 5.64
C PHE A 300 12.29 21.82 5.39
N ASN A 301 11.73 22.56 6.35
CA ASN A 301 11.39 23.98 6.32
C ASN A 301 10.24 24.37 5.36
N GLY A 302 10.10 23.73 4.21
CA GLY A 302 9.05 23.98 3.23
C GLY A 302 7.73 23.26 3.51
N PRO A 303 6.70 23.47 2.68
CA PRO A 303 5.45 22.73 2.78
C PRO A 303 5.62 21.27 2.36
N ILE A 304 4.74 20.42 2.93
CA ILE A 304 4.70 18.99 2.71
C ILE A 304 3.35 18.64 2.09
N LEU A 305 3.35 17.86 1.00
CA LEU A 305 2.16 17.33 0.37
C LEU A 305 2.07 15.83 0.62
N MET A 306 1.04 15.42 1.38
CA MET A 306 0.67 14.01 1.54
C MET A 306 -0.36 13.63 0.47
N THR A 307 0.04 12.81 -0.48
CA THR A 307 -0.83 12.38 -1.59
C THR A 307 -1.71 11.19 -1.23
N THR A 308 -1.26 10.38 -0.28
CA THR A 308 -1.94 9.14 0.15
C THR A 308 -1.65 8.85 1.62
N ASN A 309 -1.84 7.58 2.02
CA ASN A 309 -1.43 7.08 3.33
C ASN A 309 0.08 7.20 3.52
N CYS A 310 0.46 6.99 4.50
CA CYS A 310 1.15 6.79 5.77
C CYS A 310 1.34 8.14 6.48
N ILE A 311 0.28 8.82 6.85
CA ILE A 311 0.35 10.05 7.65
C ILE A 311 0.69 9.68 9.09
N VAL A 312 1.73 10.31 9.63
CA VAL A 312 1.99 10.34 11.08
C VAL A 312 1.33 11.60 11.65
N PRO A 313 0.58 11.51 12.76
CA PRO A 313 0.01 12.69 13.39
C PRO A 313 1.05 13.81 13.51
N PRO A 314 0.81 14.97 12.85
CA PRO A 314 1.81 16.02 12.72
C PRO A 314 2.11 16.68 14.07
N SER A 315 3.37 17.11 14.25
CA SER A 315 3.73 18.01 15.34
C SER A 315 3.42 19.45 14.99
N ASP A 316 3.25 20.29 16.01
CA ASP A 316 2.97 21.73 15.85
C ASP A 316 4.06 22.46 15.05
N SER A 317 5.28 21.92 15.01
CA SER A 317 6.42 22.52 14.29
C SER A 317 6.27 22.57 12.77
N TYR A 318 5.37 21.75 12.18
CA TYR A 318 5.14 21.72 10.73
C TYR A 318 3.68 21.52 10.31
N LYS A 319 2.75 21.41 11.27
CA LYS A 319 1.33 21.16 10.96
C LYS A 319 0.72 22.21 10.02
N ASP A 320 1.10 23.45 10.17
CA ASP A 320 0.66 24.58 9.33
C ASP A 320 1.21 24.54 7.89
N ARG A 321 2.24 23.70 7.66
CA ARG A 321 2.85 23.45 6.35
C ARG A 321 2.47 22.09 5.76
N LEU A 322 1.68 21.29 6.49
CA LEU A 322 1.21 19.99 6.01
C LEU A 322 -0.08 20.15 5.20
N TRP A 323 -0.04 19.66 3.98
CA TRP A 323 -1.15 19.62 3.04
C TRP A 323 -1.49 18.17 2.72
N THR A 324 -2.76 17.90 2.47
CA THR A 324 -3.26 16.61 2.03
C THR A 324 -4.01 16.77 0.71
N THR A 325 -4.19 15.67 -0.03
CA THR A 325 -5.02 15.64 -1.24
C THR A 325 -5.66 14.26 -1.44
N GLY A 326 -6.70 14.19 -2.23
CA GLY A 326 -7.38 12.94 -2.58
C GLY A 326 -8.01 12.24 -1.39
N ALA A 327 -7.68 10.96 -1.18
CA ALA A 327 -8.20 10.17 -0.06
C ALA A 327 -7.49 10.44 1.28
N ALA A 328 -6.35 11.15 1.25
CA ALA A 328 -5.58 11.48 2.44
C ALA A 328 -6.23 12.65 3.18
N GLY A 329 -6.19 12.65 4.51
CA GLY A 329 -6.76 13.74 5.31
C GLY A 329 -6.28 13.74 6.75
N TYR A 330 -6.11 14.94 7.32
CA TYR A 330 -5.80 15.11 8.72
C TYR A 330 -6.47 16.37 9.29
N PRO A 331 -7.12 16.31 10.47
CA PRO A 331 -7.85 17.44 11.04
C PRO A 331 -6.98 18.68 11.23
N GLY A 332 -7.45 19.82 10.71
CA GLY A 332 -6.77 21.11 10.80
C GLY A 332 -5.58 21.29 9.85
N CYS A 333 -5.31 20.33 8.95
CA CYS A 333 -4.40 20.51 7.81
C CYS A 333 -5.18 21.00 6.59
N ARG A 334 -4.49 21.71 5.70
CA ARG A 334 -5.08 22.15 4.44
C ARG A 334 -5.26 20.96 3.51
N HIS A 335 -6.37 20.95 2.78
CA HIS A 335 -6.65 19.92 1.78
C HIS A 335 -6.75 20.54 0.39
N ILE A 336 -6.17 19.86 -0.61
CA ILE A 336 -6.29 20.24 -2.01
C ILE A 336 -7.29 19.30 -2.65
N ASP A 337 -8.46 19.86 -2.96
CA ASP A 337 -9.52 19.16 -3.65
C ASP A 337 -9.18 18.99 -5.15
N GLY A 338 -9.84 18.02 -5.76
CA GLY A 338 -9.79 17.80 -7.19
C GLY A 338 -10.76 16.69 -7.56
N ALA A 339 -11.67 16.97 -8.48
CA ALA A 339 -12.50 15.93 -9.04
C ALA A 339 -11.63 14.91 -9.80
N TYR A 340 -12.11 13.67 -9.85
CA TYR A 340 -11.44 12.62 -10.59
C TYR A 340 -11.19 13.03 -12.05
N GLY A 341 -9.96 12.84 -12.51
CA GLY A 341 -9.55 13.19 -13.88
C GLY A 341 -9.35 14.69 -14.15
N THR A 342 -9.47 15.56 -13.13
CA THR A 342 -9.19 17.00 -13.28
C THR A 342 -7.78 17.35 -12.85
N VAL A 343 -7.30 18.51 -13.31
CA VAL A 343 -6.04 19.09 -12.82
C VAL A 343 -6.29 19.76 -11.48
N LYS A 344 -5.53 19.36 -10.46
CA LYS A 344 -5.56 19.98 -9.13
C LYS A 344 -4.81 21.32 -9.14
N ASP A 345 -5.25 22.27 -8.33
CA ASP A 345 -4.60 23.57 -8.18
C ASP A 345 -3.62 23.54 -7.00
N PHE A 346 -2.34 23.56 -7.29
CA PHE A 346 -1.27 23.63 -6.30
C PHE A 346 -0.75 25.05 -6.06
N SER A 347 -1.39 26.08 -6.59
CA SER A 347 -0.92 27.47 -6.51
C SER A 347 -0.70 27.96 -5.08
N ALA A 348 -1.61 27.65 -4.16
CA ALA A 348 -1.51 28.02 -2.75
C ALA A 348 -0.33 27.31 -2.03
N LEU A 349 -0.09 26.03 -2.35
CA LEU A 349 1.04 25.25 -1.85
C LEU A 349 2.38 25.86 -2.35
N ILE A 350 2.46 26.20 -3.64
CA ILE A 350 3.62 26.83 -4.26
C ILE A 350 3.87 28.23 -3.67
N ALA A 351 2.80 29.01 -3.46
CA ALA A 351 2.89 30.32 -2.81
C ALA A 351 3.47 30.22 -1.40
N GLN A 352 3.03 29.24 -0.61
CA GLN A 352 3.60 28.99 0.71
C GLN A 352 5.08 28.62 0.62
N ALA A 353 5.48 27.74 -0.32
CA ALA A 353 6.88 27.34 -0.49
C ALA A 353 7.80 28.52 -0.73
N LYS A 354 7.39 29.50 -1.55
CA LYS A 354 8.17 30.72 -1.85
C LYS A 354 8.46 31.59 -0.61
N THR A 355 7.69 31.43 0.45
CA THR A 355 7.92 32.17 1.71
C THR A 355 8.80 31.41 2.70
N CYS A 356 9.15 30.17 2.40
CA CYS A 356 9.93 29.30 3.27
C CYS A 356 11.44 29.39 2.97
N GLN A 357 12.24 29.00 3.97
CA GLN A 357 13.67 28.79 3.77
C GLN A 357 13.92 27.49 2.99
N PRO A 358 15.08 27.36 2.33
CA PRO A 358 15.49 26.08 1.75
C PRO A 358 15.49 24.94 2.77
N PRO A 359 15.34 23.70 2.32
CA PRO A 359 15.45 22.53 3.20
C PRO A 359 16.79 22.49 3.92
N LYS A 360 16.79 22.04 5.18
CA LYS A 360 18.02 21.76 5.92
C LYS A 360 18.59 20.43 5.47
N GLU A 361 19.86 20.40 5.10
CA GLU A 361 20.54 19.14 4.75
C GLU A 361 20.59 18.22 5.98
N ILE A 362 20.13 16.99 5.82
CA ILE A 362 20.17 15.92 6.83
C ILE A 362 21.02 14.73 6.37
N GLU A 363 21.21 14.59 5.08
CA GLU A 363 22.00 13.54 4.44
C GLU A 363 22.64 14.12 3.16
N SER A 364 23.68 13.44 2.64
CA SER A 364 24.32 13.76 1.39
C SER A 364 24.73 12.48 0.65
N GLY A 365 24.97 12.59 -0.65
CA GLY A 365 25.28 11.45 -1.51
C GLY A 365 24.09 11.04 -2.36
N SER A 366 24.07 9.78 -2.77
CA SER A 366 23.01 9.24 -3.64
C SER A 366 22.67 7.81 -3.31
N ILE A 367 21.46 7.40 -3.71
CA ILE A 367 20.98 6.02 -3.67
C ILE A 367 20.60 5.57 -5.08
N VAL A 368 20.76 4.28 -5.38
CA VAL A 368 20.50 3.73 -6.71
C VAL A 368 19.26 2.83 -6.66
N GLY A 369 18.36 2.99 -7.64
CA GLY A 369 17.19 2.15 -7.83
C GLY A 369 16.75 2.10 -9.29
N GLY A 370 15.54 1.61 -9.56
CA GLY A 370 15.01 1.50 -10.92
C GLY A 370 15.16 0.10 -11.53
N PHE A 371 15.30 -0.93 -10.69
CA PHE A 371 15.41 -2.33 -11.10
C PHE A 371 14.04 -3.01 -11.20
N ALA A 372 13.07 -2.38 -11.87
CA ALA A 372 11.81 -3.02 -12.23
C ALA A 372 12.03 -4.11 -13.31
N HIS A 373 10.99 -4.90 -13.59
CA HIS A 373 11.10 -6.09 -14.44
C HIS A 373 11.71 -5.80 -15.82
N ALA A 374 11.32 -4.74 -16.52
CA ALA A 374 11.87 -4.41 -17.83
C ALA A 374 13.39 -4.18 -17.79
N GLN A 375 13.87 -3.48 -16.76
CA GLN A 375 15.31 -3.22 -16.57
C GLN A 375 16.07 -4.48 -16.17
N VAL A 376 15.48 -5.32 -15.30
CA VAL A 376 16.11 -6.60 -14.91
C VAL A 376 16.13 -7.58 -16.08
N PHE A 377 15.11 -7.60 -16.92
CA PHE A 377 15.10 -8.42 -18.15
C PHE A 377 16.18 -7.97 -19.14
N ALA A 378 16.45 -6.68 -19.25
CA ALA A 378 17.57 -6.18 -20.05
C ALA A 378 18.95 -6.62 -19.51
N LEU A 379 19.04 -6.98 -18.23
CA LEU A 379 20.24 -7.52 -17.58
C LEU A 379 20.22 -9.05 -17.44
N ALA A 380 19.21 -9.74 -18.02
CA ALA A 380 18.98 -11.16 -17.78
C ALA A 380 20.20 -12.03 -18.08
N ASP A 381 20.89 -11.80 -19.19
CA ASP A 381 22.08 -12.59 -19.57
C ASP A 381 23.20 -12.51 -18.51
N LYS A 382 23.45 -11.30 -17.98
CA LYS A 382 24.47 -11.11 -16.93
C LYS A 382 24.06 -11.77 -15.62
N ILE A 383 22.76 -11.67 -15.26
CA ILE A 383 22.23 -12.27 -14.02
C ILE A 383 22.30 -13.80 -14.14
N VAL A 384 21.87 -14.37 -15.27
CA VAL A 384 21.90 -15.81 -15.52
C VAL A 384 23.34 -16.35 -15.53
N GLU A 385 24.28 -15.62 -16.13
CA GLU A 385 25.71 -15.98 -16.09
C GLU A 385 26.25 -15.97 -14.65
N ALA A 386 25.93 -14.93 -13.89
CA ALA A 386 26.34 -14.83 -12.48
C ALA A 386 25.76 -15.96 -11.62
N VAL A 387 24.51 -16.38 -11.87
CA VAL A 387 23.90 -17.52 -11.18
C VAL A 387 24.56 -18.85 -11.62
N LYS A 388 24.75 -19.08 -12.93
CA LYS A 388 25.35 -20.30 -13.44
C LYS A 388 26.81 -20.49 -13.03
N SER A 389 27.57 -19.39 -12.92
CA SER A 389 28.95 -19.40 -12.43
C SER A 389 29.07 -19.55 -10.91
N GLY A 390 27.95 -19.43 -10.17
CA GLY A 390 27.94 -19.43 -8.72
C GLY A 390 28.37 -18.09 -8.07
N ALA A 391 28.59 -17.06 -8.88
CA ALA A 391 28.86 -15.71 -8.36
C ALA A 391 27.67 -15.14 -7.58
N ILE A 392 26.44 -15.44 -8.04
CA ILE A 392 25.21 -15.23 -7.29
C ILE A 392 24.65 -16.60 -6.90
N ARG A 393 24.71 -16.93 -5.61
CA ARG A 393 24.19 -18.19 -5.08
C ARG A 393 22.71 -18.15 -4.83
N LYS A 394 22.18 -17.02 -4.34
CA LYS A 394 20.78 -16.87 -3.97
C LYS A 394 20.32 -15.42 -4.03
N PHE A 395 19.03 -15.25 -4.26
CA PHE A 395 18.35 -13.97 -4.06
C PHE A 395 17.51 -14.02 -2.77
N VAL A 396 17.42 -12.90 -2.10
CA VAL A 396 16.46 -12.73 -1.00
C VAL A 396 15.50 -11.60 -1.33
N VAL A 397 14.22 -11.91 -1.34
CA VAL A 397 13.16 -10.90 -1.48
C VAL A 397 12.93 -10.29 -0.10
N MET A 398 13.50 -9.12 0.11
CA MET A 398 13.29 -8.28 1.29
C MET A 398 12.47 -7.08 0.83
N ALA A 399 11.16 -7.15 0.96
CA ALA A 399 10.24 -6.17 0.40
C ALA A 399 9.12 -5.84 1.39
N GLY A 400 8.31 -4.84 1.06
CA GLY A 400 7.13 -4.45 1.80
C GLY A 400 7.29 -3.15 2.58
N CYS A 401 6.77 -3.10 3.80
CA CYS A 401 6.65 -1.89 4.59
C CYS A 401 7.77 -1.72 5.62
N ASP A 402 7.98 -0.48 6.05
CA ASP A 402 8.74 -0.16 7.27
C ASP A 402 7.79 0.30 8.40
N GLY A 403 8.30 0.62 9.58
CA GLY A 403 7.53 1.08 10.73
C GLY A 403 8.38 1.43 11.93
N ARG A 404 7.72 1.86 13.02
CA ARG A 404 8.37 2.44 14.22
C ARG A 404 8.99 1.43 15.18
N MET A 405 8.58 0.16 15.11
CA MET A 405 9.00 -0.82 16.11
C MET A 405 10.50 -1.11 16.01
N LYS A 406 11.20 -1.11 17.14
CA LYS A 406 12.63 -1.45 17.21
C LYS A 406 12.96 -2.83 16.65
N SER A 407 12.05 -3.79 16.74
CA SER A 407 12.20 -5.12 16.16
C SER A 407 12.47 -5.10 14.66
N ARG A 408 12.13 -4.01 13.94
CA ARG A 408 12.44 -3.85 12.52
C ARG A 408 13.92 -3.61 12.20
N GLU A 409 14.75 -3.34 13.22
CA GLU A 409 16.22 -3.33 13.04
C GLU A 409 16.75 -4.71 12.64
N TYR A 410 15.99 -5.78 12.87
CA TYR A 410 16.24 -7.10 12.31
C TYR A 410 16.58 -7.05 10.81
N TYR A 411 15.82 -6.28 10.01
CA TYR A 411 16.04 -6.21 8.55
C TYR A 411 17.36 -5.52 8.18
N THR A 412 17.76 -4.51 8.94
CA THR A 412 19.06 -3.84 8.77
C THR A 412 20.21 -4.80 9.11
N GLU A 413 20.11 -5.47 10.25
CA GLU A 413 21.15 -6.41 10.70
C GLU A 413 21.22 -7.65 9.81
N PHE A 414 20.06 -8.15 9.33
CA PHE A 414 20.01 -9.24 8.38
C PHE A 414 20.72 -8.86 7.07
N ALA A 415 20.46 -7.69 6.52
CA ALA A 415 21.11 -7.20 5.30
C ALA A 415 22.63 -7.04 5.46
N LYS A 416 23.10 -6.52 6.61
CA LYS A 416 24.53 -6.38 6.91
C LYS A 416 25.27 -7.72 6.98
N LYS A 417 24.59 -8.74 7.49
CA LYS A 417 25.16 -10.09 7.67
C LYS A 417 24.97 -11.02 6.49
N LEU A 418 24.28 -10.57 5.41
CA LEU A 418 24.08 -11.40 4.22
C LEU A 418 25.40 -11.86 3.62
N PRO A 419 25.52 -13.14 3.21
CA PRO A 419 26.63 -13.63 2.44
C PRO A 419 26.92 -12.77 1.20
N LYS A 420 28.17 -12.64 0.82
CA LYS A 420 28.59 -11.73 -0.27
C LYS A 420 28.09 -12.15 -1.65
N ASP A 421 27.67 -13.39 -1.80
CA ASP A 421 27.10 -14.00 -3.00
C ASP A 421 25.56 -13.97 -3.04
N VAL A 422 24.93 -13.14 -2.20
CA VAL A 422 23.49 -12.97 -2.13
C VAL A 422 23.07 -11.56 -2.54
N VAL A 423 22.01 -11.48 -3.36
CA VAL A 423 21.41 -10.22 -3.85
C VAL A 423 20.04 -10.01 -3.22
N ILE A 424 19.76 -8.80 -2.78
CA ILE A 424 18.46 -8.36 -2.27
C ILE A 424 17.60 -7.87 -3.43
N LEU A 425 16.39 -8.43 -3.56
CA LEU A 425 15.32 -7.88 -4.40
C LEU A 425 14.33 -7.17 -3.50
N THR A 426 14.03 -5.90 -3.79
CA THR A 426 13.18 -5.09 -2.91
C THR A 426 12.18 -4.23 -3.66
N ALA A 427 11.07 -3.92 -2.99
CA ALA A 427 10.06 -2.94 -3.34
C ALA A 427 9.38 -2.44 -2.05
N GLY A 428 8.91 -1.20 -2.03
CA GLY A 428 8.25 -0.63 -0.86
C GLY A 428 9.21 0.01 0.16
N CYS A 429 8.68 0.51 1.27
CA CYS A 429 9.44 1.23 2.30
C CYS A 429 10.50 0.39 3.03
N ALA A 430 10.40 -0.94 3.03
CA ALA A 430 11.38 -1.82 3.67
C ALA A 430 12.81 -1.53 3.18
N LYS A 431 12.97 -1.08 1.93
CA LYS A 431 14.25 -0.69 1.33
C LYS A 431 15.08 0.26 2.17
N TYR A 432 14.45 1.16 2.92
CA TYR A 432 15.16 2.16 3.74
C TYR A 432 15.94 1.55 4.91
N LYS A 433 15.75 0.26 5.21
CA LYS A 433 16.57 -0.47 6.17
C LYS A 433 17.94 -0.87 5.61
N TYR A 434 18.13 -0.84 4.28
CA TYR A 434 19.38 -1.33 3.66
C TYR A 434 19.79 -0.61 2.36
N ASN A 435 18.96 0.25 1.75
CA ASN A 435 19.31 0.89 0.48
C ASN A 435 20.42 1.97 0.58
N LYS A 436 20.76 2.37 1.80
CA LYS A 436 21.86 3.29 2.11
C LYS A 436 23.09 2.58 2.71
N LEU A 437 23.05 1.23 2.82
CA LEU A 437 24.20 0.44 3.24
C LEU A 437 25.11 0.21 2.03
N ASP A 438 26.43 0.30 2.26
CA ASP A 438 27.43 -0.11 1.25
C ASP A 438 27.58 -1.64 1.30
N LEU A 439 26.73 -2.33 0.52
CA LEU A 439 26.78 -3.79 0.38
C LEU A 439 27.64 -4.23 -0.83
N GLY A 440 28.10 -3.30 -1.67
CA GLY A 440 28.89 -3.57 -2.87
C GLY A 440 28.09 -4.15 -4.02
N ASP A 441 28.79 -4.78 -4.95
CA ASP A 441 28.23 -5.40 -6.14
C ASP A 441 28.82 -6.82 -6.39
N ILE A 442 28.18 -7.55 -7.31
CA ILE A 442 28.64 -8.84 -7.84
C ILE A 442 28.78 -8.70 -9.35
N ASN A 443 30.01 -8.63 -9.87
CA ASN A 443 30.29 -8.46 -11.30
C ASN A 443 29.58 -7.22 -11.92
N GLY A 444 29.48 -6.12 -11.14
CA GLY A 444 28.81 -4.90 -11.54
C GLY A 444 27.27 -4.94 -11.40
N ILE A 445 26.72 -5.97 -10.76
CA ILE A 445 25.31 -6.04 -10.36
C ILE A 445 25.22 -5.59 -8.91
N PRO A 446 24.55 -4.47 -8.58
CA PRO A 446 24.37 -4.06 -7.19
C PRO A 446 23.72 -5.14 -6.35
N ARG A 447 24.12 -5.26 -5.08
CA ARG A 447 23.53 -6.25 -4.19
C ARG A 447 22.16 -5.85 -3.63
N VAL A 448 21.67 -4.65 -3.95
CA VAL A 448 20.29 -4.20 -3.67
C VAL A 448 19.66 -3.77 -4.99
N LEU A 449 18.66 -4.52 -5.44
CA LEU A 449 17.89 -4.24 -6.65
C LEU A 449 16.50 -3.73 -6.24
N ASP A 450 16.35 -2.40 -6.23
CA ASP A 450 15.11 -1.74 -5.86
C ASP A 450 14.22 -1.58 -7.09
N ALA A 451 13.09 -2.30 -7.12
CA ALA A 451 12.10 -2.25 -8.20
C ALA A 451 11.21 -1.01 -8.15
N GLY A 452 10.95 -0.45 -6.96
CA GLY A 452 10.08 0.71 -6.86
C GLY A 452 9.18 0.76 -5.62
N GLN A 453 7.95 1.23 -5.79
CA GLN A 453 6.92 1.31 -4.74
C GLN A 453 6.43 -0.09 -4.32
N CYS A 454 5.56 -0.15 -3.32
CA CYS A 454 5.02 -1.45 -2.85
C CYS A 454 4.25 -2.22 -3.95
N ASN A 455 3.55 -1.53 -4.88
CA ASN A 455 2.92 -2.15 -6.05
C ASN A 455 3.93 -2.78 -7.02
N ASP A 456 5.19 -2.32 -7.05
CA ASP A 456 6.26 -2.90 -7.86
C ASP A 456 6.74 -4.26 -7.32
N SER A 457 6.13 -4.78 -6.25
CA SER A 457 6.16 -6.22 -5.92
C SER A 457 5.67 -7.08 -7.10
N TYR A 458 4.84 -6.53 -7.99
CA TYR A 458 4.50 -7.14 -9.28
C TYR A 458 5.74 -7.38 -10.15
N SER A 459 6.63 -6.40 -10.25
CA SER A 459 7.92 -6.57 -10.93
C SER A 459 8.75 -7.72 -10.34
N LEU A 460 8.78 -7.85 -8.99
CA LEU A 460 9.50 -8.94 -8.34
C LEU A 460 8.90 -10.31 -8.69
N ALA A 461 7.57 -10.40 -8.76
CA ALA A 461 6.88 -11.62 -9.18
C ALA A 461 7.18 -11.96 -10.64
N LEU A 462 7.17 -10.99 -11.55
CA LEU A 462 7.52 -11.18 -12.97
C LEU A 462 8.97 -11.61 -13.14
N ILE A 463 9.91 -11.06 -12.37
CA ILE A 463 11.31 -11.45 -12.36
C ILE A 463 11.45 -12.92 -11.94
N ALA A 464 10.76 -13.33 -10.87
CA ALA A 464 10.76 -14.71 -10.40
C ALA A 464 10.18 -15.68 -11.45
N LEU A 465 9.04 -15.32 -12.05
CA LEU A 465 8.43 -16.14 -13.13
C LEU A 465 9.35 -16.25 -14.35
N LYS A 466 10.04 -15.17 -14.73
CA LYS A 466 10.99 -15.18 -15.84
C LYS A 466 12.23 -16.04 -15.55
N LEU A 467 12.76 -15.96 -14.34
CA LEU A 467 13.86 -16.83 -13.91
C LEU A 467 13.45 -18.31 -13.90
N LYS A 468 12.22 -18.62 -13.42
CA LYS A 468 11.66 -19.97 -13.49
C LYS A 468 11.63 -20.50 -14.93
N GLU A 469 11.17 -19.67 -15.89
CA GLU A 469 11.16 -20.01 -17.32
C GLU A 469 12.58 -20.27 -17.85
N ILE A 470 13.52 -19.35 -17.59
CA ILE A 470 14.91 -19.44 -18.08
C ILE A 470 15.64 -20.69 -17.54
N PHE A 471 15.41 -21.03 -16.28
CA PHE A 471 16.01 -22.21 -15.65
C PHE A 471 15.22 -23.50 -15.90
N ASN A 472 14.10 -23.42 -16.64
CA ASN A 472 13.20 -24.53 -16.97
C ASN A 472 12.74 -25.31 -15.72
N LEU A 473 12.34 -24.58 -14.66
CA LEU A 473 11.85 -25.16 -13.41
C LEU A 473 10.33 -25.40 -13.46
N ALA A 474 9.87 -26.50 -12.84
CA ALA A 474 8.46 -26.82 -12.76
C ALA A 474 7.72 -25.95 -11.73
N ASP A 475 8.35 -25.71 -10.58
CA ASP A 475 7.80 -24.95 -9.47
C ASP A 475 8.60 -23.65 -9.25
N ILE A 476 7.92 -22.56 -8.93
CA ILE A 476 8.54 -21.27 -8.55
C ILE A 476 9.36 -21.40 -7.27
N ASN A 477 9.00 -22.33 -6.40
CA ASN A 477 9.67 -22.59 -5.13
C ASN A 477 11.01 -23.33 -5.29
N ASP A 478 11.31 -23.84 -6.49
CA ASP A 478 12.63 -24.43 -6.83
C ASP A 478 13.69 -23.39 -7.18
N LEU A 479 13.29 -22.11 -7.34
CA LEU A 479 14.22 -21.02 -7.57
C LEU A 479 15.13 -20.79 -6.35
N PRO A 480 16.37 -20.29 -6.56
CA PRO A 480 17.25 -19.90 -5.47
C PRO A 480 16.78 -18.57 -4.84
N LEU A 481 15.54 -18.56 -4.38
CA LEU A 481 14.90 -17.42 -3.70
C LEU A 481 14.64 -17.72 -2.23
N ALA A 482 14.73 -16.71 -1.40
CA ALA A 482 14.21 -16.70 -0.03
C ALA A 482 13.31 -15.48 0.14
N PHE A 483 12.25 -15.60 0.94
CA PHE A 483 11.30 -14.52 1.17
C PHE A 483 11.36 -14.08 2.62
N ASN A 484 11.82 -12.85 2.87
CA ASN A 484 11.90 -12.23 4.19
C ASN A 484 11.17 -10.88 4.16
N ILE A 485 9.84 -10.95 4.28
CA ILE A 485 8.91 -9.87 3.98
C ILE A 485 8.56 -9.08 5.25
N ALA A 486 8.62 -7.75 5.13
CA ALA A 486 8.16 -6.83 6.15
C ALA A 486 6.76 -6.32 5.79
N TRP A 487 5.79 -6.43 6.69
CA TRP A 487 4.45 -5.91 6.45
C TRP A 487 4.05 -4.84 7.47
N TYR A 488 3.11 -3.98 7.11
CA TYR A 488 2.56 -2.99 8.02
C TYR A 488 1.07 -2.75 7.79
N GLU A 489 0.64 -2.59 6.54
CA GLU A 489 -0.73 -2.18 6.21
C GLU A 489 -1.33 -2.97 5.02
N GLN A 490 -2.50 -2.59 4.56
CA GLN A 490 -3.39 -3.39 3.71
C GLN A 490 -2.82 -3.66 2.31
N LYS A 491 -1.96 -2.78 1.77
CA LYS A 491 -1.29 -3.06 0.49
C LYS A 491 -0.33 -4.25 0.61
N ALA A 492 0.31 -4.43 1.76
CA ALA A 492 1.10 -5.64 2.00
C ALA A 492 0.23 -6.90 2.13
N VAL A 493 -1.01 -6.75 2.62
CA VAL A 493 -1.96 -7.89 2.69
C VAL A 493 -2.30 -8.37 1.28
N ILE A 494 -2.68 -7.49 0.36
CA ILE A 494 -3.02 -7.91 -1.01
C ILE A 494 -1.81 -8.48 -1.74
N VAL A 495 -0.60 -7.95 -1.51
CA VAL A 495 0.64 -8.52 -2.09
C VAL A 495 0.89 -9.94 -1.56
N LEU A 496 0.70 -10.17 -0.24
CA LEU A 496 0.81 -11.50 0.32
C LEU A 496 -0.19 -12.47 -0.32
N LEU A 497 -1.48 -12.08 -0.38
CA LEU A 497 -2.51 -12.91 -1.02
C LEU A 497 -2.20 -13.21 -2.49
N ALA A 498 -1.66 -12.23 -3.22
CA ALA A 498 -1.21 -12.41 -4.60
C ALA A 498 -0.08 -13.45 -4.69
N LEU A 499 0.92 -13.40 -3.81
CA LEU A 499 2.01 -14.40 -3.78
C LEU A 499 1.46 -15.80 -3.47
N LEU A 500 0.53 -15.93 -2.53
CA LEU A 500 -0.11 -17.22 -2.21
C LEU A 500 -0.91 -17.75 -3.39
N SER A 501 -1.64 -16.90 -4.12
CA SER A 501 -2.39 -17.30 -5.32
C SER A 501 -1.47 -17.77 -6.47
N LEU A 502 -0.24 -17.25 -6.54
CA LEU A 502 0.81 -17.69 -7.47
C LEU A 502 1.54 -18.96 -7.01
N GLY A 503 1.17 -19.53 -5.87
CA GLY A 503 1.77 -20.75 -5.32
C GLY A 503 3.11 -20.54 -4.61
N VAL A 504 3.48 -19.31 -4.28
CA VAL A 504 4.70 -19.02 -3.52
C VAL A 504 4.55 -19.52 -2.09
N LYS A 505 5.58 -20.18 -1.57
CA LYS A 505 5.63 -20.80 -0.24
C LYS A 505 6.86 -20.32 0.55
N ASN A 506 6.90 -20.72 1.83
CA ASN A 506 8.03 -20.49 2.74
C ASN A 506 8.38 -19.00 2.90
N ILE A 507 7.34 -18.17 3.07
CA ILE A 507 7.50 -16.73 3.30
C ILE A 507 7.69 -16.48 4.80
N HIS A 508 8.83 -15.88 5.18
CA HIS A 508 9.03 -15.29 6.51
C HIS A 508 8.40 -13.90 6.52
N LEU A 509 7.43 -13.71 7.42
CA LEU A 509 6.61 -12.50 7.52
C LEU A 509 6.83 -11.82 8.88
N GLY A 510 7.33 -10.61 8.86
CA GLY A 510 7.64 -9.89 10.08
C GLY A 510 7.25 -8.41 10.09
N PRO A 511 7.50 -7.75 11.24
CA PRO A 511 8.16 -8.25 12.45
C PRO A 511 7.26 -9.15 13.34
N THR A 512 5.95 -9.21 13.07
CA THR A 512 4.97 -10.09 13.72
C THR A 512 4.00 -10.63 12.69
N LEU A 513 3.39 -11.77 12.95
CA LEU A 513 2.24 -12.21 12.15
C LEU A 513 1.04 -11.26 12.36
N PRO A 514 0.12 -11.16 11.40
CA PRO A 514 -1.05 -10.31 11.52
C PRO A 514 -1.97 -10.68 12.69
N ALA A 515 -2.36 -9.69 13.50
CA ALA A 515 -3.23 -9.88 14.65
C ALA A 515 -4.66 -10.32 14.28
N PHE A 516 -5.07 -10.10 13.04
CA PHE A 516 -6.39 -10.51 12.54
C PHE A 516 -6.46 -11.97 12.11
N LEU A 517 -5.35 -12.71 12.14
CA LEU A 517 -5.36 -14.15 11.89
C LEU A 517 -5.77 -14.89 13.18
N SER A 518 -6.87 -15.63 13.12
CA SER A 518 -7.21 -16.56 14.20
C SER A 518 -6.17 -17.70 14.28
N PRO A 519 -6.06 -18.41 15.41
CA PRO A 519 -5.14 -19.53 15.52
C PRO A 519 -5.33 -20.60 14.43
N ASN A 520 -6.59 -20.90 14.06
CA ASN A 520 -6.89 -21.88 13.03
C ASN A 520 -6.51 -21.39 11.63
N VAL A 521 -6.82 -20.13 11.29
CA VAL A 521 -6.42 -19.52 10.00
C VAL A 521 -4.91 -19.42 9.89
N ALA A 522 -4.24 -18.99 10.97
CA ALA A 522 -2.77 -18.96 11.01
C ALA A 522 -2.16 -20.35 10.80
N LYS A 523 -2.74 -21.39 11.42
CA LYS A 523 -2.31 -22.78 11.24
C LYS A 523 -2.43 -23.23 9.78
N VAL A 524 -3.54 -22.92 9.10
CA VAL A 524 -3.72 -23.23 7.66
C VAL A 524 -2.65 -22.56 6.80
N LEU A 525 -2.30 -21.29 7.08
CA LEU A 525 -1.24 -20.57 6.36
C LEU A 525 0.15 -21.19 6.58
N VAL A 526 0.43 -21.64 7.80
CA VAL A 526 1.68 -22.34 8.14
C VAL A 526 1.76 -23.70 7.44
N GLU A 527 0.72 -24.52 7.55
CA GLU A 527 0.73 -25.90 7.05
C GLU A 527 0.68 -25.97 5.51
N ASN A 528 -0.10 -25.11 4.86
CA ASN A 528 -0.30 -25.18 3.41
C ASN A 528 0.70 -24.35 2.60
N PHE A 529 1.18 -23.24 3.19
CA PHE A 529 2.03 -22.27 2.48
C PHE A 529 3.40 -22.08 3.12
N GLY A 530 3.68 -22.67 4.28
CA GLY A 530 4.96 -22.48 4.98
C GLY A 530 5.17 -21.06 5.48
N ILE A 531 4.09 -20.29 5.78
CA ILE A 531 4.24 -18.95 6.35
C ILE A 531 4.84 -19.07 7.75
N ALA A 532 5.90 -18.34 8.02
CA ALA A 532 6.55 -18.32 9.31
C ALA A 532 6.78 -16.87 9.78
N GLY A 533 6.84 -16.66 11.09
CA GLY A 533 7.36 -15.41 11.66
C GLY A 533 8.88 -15.33 11.51
N ILE A 534 9.45 -14.13 11.61
CA ILE A 534 10.91 -13.98 11.68
C ILE A 534 11.44 -14.49 13.03
N GLY A 535 12.62 -15.10 12.99
CA GLY A 535 13.37 -15.54 14.16
C GLY A 535 14.44 -14.54 14.60
N THR A 536 15.56 -15.04 15.10
CA THR A 536 16.76 -14.23 15.22
C THR A 536 17.45 -14.10 13.87
N VAL A 537 18.23 -13.04 13.67
CA VAL A 537 18.99 -12.83 12.42
C VAL A 537 19.87 -14.03 12.08
N ASP A 538 20.57 -14.56 13.09
CA ASP A 538 21.51 -15.66 12.88
C ASP A 538 20.80 -16.99 12.57
N ASP A 539 19.64 -17.27 13.19
CA ASP A 539 18.84 -18.45 12.91
C ASP A 539 18.25 -18.39 11.50
N ASP A 540 17.71 -17.23 11.11
CA ASP A 540 17.11 -17.06 9.80
C ASP A 540 18.17 -17.07 8.67
N LEU A 541 19.38 -16.53 8.91
CA LEU A 541 20.50 -16.66 7.97
C LEU A 541 20.90 -18.13 7.78
N LYS A 542 21.01 -18.91 8.84
CA LYS A 542 21.27 -20.34 8.77
C LYS A 542 20.17 -21.08 8.01
N LEU A 543 18.92 -20.75 8.28
CA LEU A 543 17.77 -21.35 7.62
C LEU A 543 17.78 -21.06 6.11
N PHE A 544 18.03 -19.83 5.71
CA PHE A 544 18.00 -19.45 4.30
C PHE A 544 19.25 -19.84 3.52
N PHE A 545 20.43 -19.87 4.15
CA PHE A 545 21.71 -19.99 3.45
C PHE A 545 22.59 -21.15 3.92
N GLY A 546 22.20 -21.90 4.98
CA GLY A 546 22.95 -23.01 5.57
C GLY A 546 23.94 -22.55 6.64
N GLU A 547 24.61 -23.51 7.31
CA GLU A 547 25.52 -23.25 8.44
C GLU A 547 26.80 -22.45 8.10
N GLN A 548 27.08 -22.22 6.81
CA GLN A 548 28.25 -21.46 6.34
C GLN A 548 27.91 -20.01 6.00
N ALA A 549 26.74 -19.50 6.47
CA ALA A 549 26.30 -18.14 6.23
C ALA A 549 26.96 -17.14 7.18
#